data_6905fef856db2bdac70eeffe499720b4
#
_entry.id   6905fef856db2bdac70eeffe499720b4
#
_cell.length_a   1.000
_cell.length_b   1.000
_cell.length_c   1.000
_cell.angle_alpha   90.00
_cell.angle_beta   90.00
_cell.angle_gamma   90.00
#
_symmetry.space_group_name_H-M   'P 1'
#
loop_
_entity.id
_entity.type
_entity.pdbx_description
1 polymer ?
#
loop_
_entity_poly.entity_id
_entity_poly.type
_entity_poly.pdbx_seq_one_letter_code
_entity_poly.pdbx_strand_id
1 'polypeptide(L)'
;MKNDIMPVGDSEAFFQRFDENPFHRFIGLSIAEIADDYACLRLTVTETTPTGIGGSVNGGVLATMVDMAAVAAVFSKALPGSEPAGTADLSITYLRQAHGQWLEAKARVIKRGRQLSTVAIDIVNDDGRLCSTGQVLYAMRTGASA
;
A
#
# COMPACT_ATOMS: atom_id res chain seq x y z
N MET A 1 -5.52 -13.06 -19.05
CA MET A 1 -4.63 -11.90 -19.07
C MET A 1 -4.04 -11.73 -17.68
N LYS A 2 -2.75 -11.78 -17.59
CA LYS A 2 -2.07 -11.65 -16.30
C LYS A 2 -2.02 -10.19 -15.89
N ASN A 3 -2.67 -9.85 -14.78
CA ASN A 3 -2.55 -8.56 -14.13
C ASN A 3 -1.29 -8.53 -13.24
N ASP A 4 -0.16 -8.95 -13.80
CA ASP A 4 1.08 -8.94 -13.05
C ASP A 4 1.61 -7.51 -13.00
N ILE A 5 1.21 -6.78 -11.98
CA ILE A 5 1.86 -5.49 -11.68
C ILE A 5 3.22 -5.72 -11.01
N MET A 6 3.49 -6.95 -10.63
CA MET A 6 4.71 -7.31 -9.93
C MET A 6 5.33 -8.58 -10.50
N PRO A 7 6.14 -8.47 -11.54
CA PRO A 7 7.02 -9.57 -11.89
C PRO A 7 7.94 -9.86 -10.71
N VAL A 8 8.12 -11.12 -10.43
CA VAL A 8 9.00 -11.55 -9.34
C VAL A 8 10.38 -10.92 -9.52
N GLY A 9 10.88 -10.25 -8.48
CA GLY A 9 12.22 -9.67 -8.46
C GLY A 9 12.36 -8.31 -9.15
N ASP A 10 11.30 -7.74 -9.72
CA ASP A 10 11.37 -6.47 -10.44
C ASP A 10 10.52 -5.39 -9.76
N SER A 11 11.14 -4.68 -8.81
CA SER A 11 10.46 -3.58 -8.09
C SER A 11 10.22 -2.37 -9.00
N GLU A 12 11.05 -2.15 -10.01
CA GLU A 12 10.86 -1.04 -10.93
C GLU A 12 9.59 -1.24 -11.76
N ALA A 13 9.35 -2.46 -12.26
CA ALA A 13 8.12 -2.77 -12.98
C ALA A 13 6.88 -2.58 -12.11
N PHE A 14 6.96 -2.88 -10.81
CA PHE A 14 5.88 -2.62 -9.87
C PHE A 14 5.51 -1.13 -9.87
N PHE A 15 6.48 -0.24 -9.75
CA PHE A 15 6.20 1.20 -9.71
C PHE A 15 5.70 1.72 -11.04
N GLN A 16 6.26 1.25 -12.16
CA GLN A 16 5.82 1.67 -13.49
C GLN A 16 4.37 1.28 -13.79
N ARG A 17 3.91 0.14 -13.26
CA ARG A 17 2.58 -0.40 -13.56
C ARG A 17 1.54 -0.13 -12.47
N PHE A 18 1.95 0.45 -11.36
CA PHE A 18 1.06 0.62 -10.22
C PHE A 18 -0.21 1.39 -10.57
N ASP A 19 -0.04 2.55 -11.20
CA ASP A 19 -1.16 3.43 -11.53
C ASP A 19 -2.02 2.88 -12.66
N GLU A 20 -1.51 1.92 -13.43
CA GLU A 20 -2.23 1.30 -14.54
C GLU A 20 -3.07 0.10 -14.12
N ASN A 21 -2.87 -0.41 -12.91
CA ASN A 21 -3.63 -1.57 -12.42
C ASN A 21 -5.12 -1.24 -12.38
N PRO A 22 -5.98 -2.08 -13.02
CA PRO A 22 -7.41 -1.78 -13.09
C PRO A 22 -8.08 -1.61 -11.74
N PHE A 23 -7.66 -2.38 -10.72
CA PHE A 23 -8.21 -2.26 -9.38
C PHE A 23 -7.81 -0.93 -8.74
N HIS A 24 -6.53 -0.53 -8.89
CA HIS A 24 -6.07 0.77 -8.38
C HIS A 24 -6.81 1.91 -9.07
N ARG A 25 -7.01 1.83 -10.38
CA ARG A 25 -7.78 2.83 -11.11
C ARG A 25 -9.22 2.89 -10.65
N PHE A 26 -9.83 1.74 -10.42
CA PHE A 26 -11.22 1.67 -9.98
C PHE A 26 -11.42 2.40 -8.65
N ILE A 27 -10.52 2.22 -7.69
CA ILE A 27 -10.63 2.88 -6.38
C ILE A 27 -9.96 4.27 -6.34
N GLY A 28 -9.29 4.68 -7.42
CA GLY A 28 -8.62 5.99 -7.49
C GLY A 28 -7.29 6.06 -6.76
N LEU A 29 -6.58 4.94 -6.67
CA LEU A 29 -5.31 4.82 -5.94
C LEU A 29 -4.12 5.06 -6.85
N SER A 30 -3.19 5.92 -6.42
CA SER A 30 -1.97 6.23 -7.15
C SER A 30 -0.80 6.44 -6.19
N ILE A 31 0.42 6.39 -6.73
CA ILE A 31 1.63 6.67 -5.95
C ILE A 31 1.83 8.17 -5.88
N ALA A 32 1.96 8.70 -4.66
CA ALA A 32 2.24 10.13 -4.44
C ALA A 32 3.74 10.36 -4.19
N GLU A 33 4.41 9.48 -3.45
CA GLU A 33 5.82 9.66 -3.12
C GLU A 33 6.47 8.32 -2.79
N ILE A 34 7.71 8.13 -3.22
CA ILE A 34 8.54 6.97 -2.85
C ILE A 34 9.90 7.50 -2.39
N ALA A 35 10.36 6.99 -1.26
CA ALA A 35 11.70 7.22 -0.74
C ALA A 35 12.18 5.94 -0.06
N ASP A 36 13.44 5.87 0.35
CA ASP A 36 13.97 4.68 1.02
C ASP A 36 13.16 4.34 2.26
N ASP A 37 12.66 3.11 2.33
CA ASP A 37 11.84 2.58 3.44
C ASP A 37 10.55 3.38 3.67
N TYR A 38 10.06 4.09 2.64
CA TYR A 38 8.89 4.94 2.75
C TYR A 38 8.10 4.95 1.45
N ALA A 39 6.78 5.00 1.58
CA ALA A 39 5.89 5.24 0.45
C ALA A 39 4.67 6.01 0.92
N CYS A 40 4.18 6.88 0.04
CA CYS A 40 2.89 7.55 0.23
C CYS A 40 2.03 7.26 -0.99
N LEU A 41 0.85 6.68 -0.75
CA LEU A 41 -0.16 6.47 -1.79
C LEU A 41 -1.30 7.44 -1.56
N ARG A 42 -1.87 7.92 -2.64
CA ARG A 42 -3.04 8.82 -2.58
C ARG A 42 -4.26 8.15 -3.20
N LEU A 43 -5.39 8.24 -2.52
CA LEU A 43 -6.68 7.86 -3.05
C LEU A 43 -7.47 9.13 -3.31
N THR A 44 -7.86 9.34 -4.56
CA THR A 44 -8.71 10.47 -4.96
C THR A 44 -10.17 10.05 -4.79
N VAL A 45 -10.91 10.79 -3.98
CA VAL A 45 -12.33 10.51 -3.74
C VAL A 45 -13.16 11.11 -4.87
N THR A 46 -14.02 10.30 -5.47
CA THR A 46 -14.92 10.68 -6.56
C THR A 46 -16.33 10.17 -6.27
N GLU A 47 -17.25 10.43 -7.18
CA GLU A 47 -18.63 9.95 -7.07
C GLU A 47 -18.72 8.43 -7.09
N THR A 48 -17.72 7.75 -7.68
CA THR A 48 -17.70 6.28 -7.78
C THR A 48 -16.87 5.62 -6.70
N THR A 49 -16.27 6.36 -5.79
CA THR A 49 -15.51 5.78 -4.67
C THR A 49 -16.44 4.90 -3.83
N PRO A 50 -16.09 3.62 -3.59
CA PRO A 50 -16.88 2.78 -2.69
C PRO A 50 -16.98 3.41 -1.30
N THR A 51 -18.19 3.50 -0.77
CA THR A 51 -18.46 4.16 0.50
C THR A 51 -18.94 3.19 1.56
N GLY A 52 -18.83 3.60 2.80
CA GLY A 52 -19.31 2.92 3.97
C GLY A 52 -20.25 3.82 4.78
N ILE A 53 -20.18 3.71 6.11
CA ILE A 53 -21.03 4.43 7.04
C ILE A 53 -20.85 5.94 6.85
N GLY A 54 -21.98 6.64 6.75
CA GLY A 54 -21.99 8.11 6.65
C GLY A 54 -21.39 8.64 5.35
N GLY A 55 -21.29 7.83 4.32
CA GLY A 55 -20.66 8.22 3.06
C GLY A 55 -19.14 8.28 3.12
N SER A 56 -18.54 7.80 4.20
CA SER A 56 -17.08 7.70 4.31
C SER A 56 -16.52 6.66 3.33
N VAL A 57 -15.23 6.75 3.08
CA VAL A 57 -14.57 5.75 2.22
C VAL A 57 -14.68 4.37 2.86
N ASN A 58 -15.03 3.37 2.04
CA ASN A 58 -15.25 2.00 2.48
C ASN A 58 -14.03 1.45 3.23
N GLY A 59 -14.28 0.76 4.35
CA GLY A 59 -13.19 0.22 5.17
C GLY A 59 -12.30 -0.78 4.45
N GLY A 60 -12.86 -1.57 3.52
CA GLY A 60 -12.07 -2.48 2.69
C GLY A 60 -11.13 -1.74 1.73
N VAL A 61 -11.56 -0.58 1.23
CA VAL A 61 -10.70 0.28 0.41
C VAL A 61 -9.55 0.82 1.26
N LEU A 62 -9.81 1.24 2.49
CA LEU A 62 -8.76 1.68 3.41
C LEU A 62 -7.78 0.56 3.72
N ALA A 63 -8.26 -0.66 3.91
CA ALA A 63 -7.40 -1.83 4.11
C ALA A 63 -6.53 -2.10 2.88
N THR A 64 -7.07 -1.93 1.68
CA THR A 64 -6.29 -2.01 0.44
C THR A 64 -5.19 -0.96 0.41
N MET A 65 -5.48 0.28 0.83
CA MET A 65 -4.47 1.33 0.91
C MET A 65 -3.34 0.94 1.86
N VAL A 66 -3.68 0.39 3.02
CA VAL A 66 -2.68 -0.08 4.00
C VAL A 66 -1.78 -1.14 3.36
N ASP A 67 -2.38 -2.13 2.71
CA ASP A 67 -1.65 -3.22 2.09
C ASP A 67 -0.73 -2.72 0.98
N MET A 68 -1.25 -1.95 0.05
CA MET A 68 -0.49 -1.51 -1.12
C MET A 68 0.59 -0.48 -0.74
N ALA A 69 0.34 0.37 0.26
CA ALA A 69 1.36 1.29 0.75
C ALA A 69 2.52 0.53 1.39
N ALA A 70 2.22 -0.53 2.14
CA ALA A 70 3.26 -1.37 2.73
C ALA A 70 4.12 -2.05 1.66
N VAL A 71 3.49 -2.61 0.63
CA VAL A 71 4.21 -3.24 -0.49
C VAL A 71 5.14 -2.22 -1.16
N ALA A 72 4.63 -1.03 -1.44
CA ALA A 72 5.42 0.04 -2.06
C ALA A 72 6.60 0.45 -1.19
N ALA A 73 6.42 0.55 0.13
CA ALA A 73 7.50 0.90 1.05
C ALA A 73 8.58 -0.19 1.08
N VAL A 74 8.19 -1.47 1.10
CA VAL A 74 9.14 -2.57 1.05
C VAL A 74 9.95 -2.54 -0.26
N PHE A 75 9.30 -2.20 -1.36
CA PHE A 75 9.92 -2.18 -2.68
C PHE A 75 10.68 -0.90 -2.98
N SER A 76 10.69 0.05 -2.05
CA SER A 76 11.43 1.32 -2.23
C SER A 76 12.94 1.14 -2.24
N LYS A 77 13.44 -0.01 -1.79
CA LYS A 77 14.86 -0.36 -1.85
C LYS A 77 15.09 -1.60 -2.69
N ALA A 78 16.26 -1.70 -3.27
CA ALA A 78 16.70 -2.91 -3.98
C ALA A 78 16.65 -4.12 -3.05
N LEU A 79 16.26 -5.27 -3.60
CA LEU A 79 16.06 -6.51 -2.86
C LEU A 79 16.98 -7.61 -3.42
N PRO A 80 18.33 -7.43 -3.37
CA PRO A 80 19.23 -8.38 -3.98
C PRO A 80 19.13 -9.74 -3.31
N GLY A 81 19.02 -10.79 -4.12
CA GLY A 81 18.94 -12.17 -3.63
C GLY A 81 17.63 -12.55 -2.98
N SER A 82 16.61 -11.68 -3.05
CA SER A 82 15.30 -11.92 -2.47
C SER A 82 14.19 -11.72 -3.48
N GLU A 83 13.11 -12.45 -3.29
CA GLU A 83 11.90 -12.35 -4.09
C GLU A 83 10.70 -12.03 -3.23
N PRO A 84 9.72 -11.26 -3.76
CA PRO A 84 8.47 -11.05 -3.05
C PRO A 84 7.72 -12.37 -2.84
N ALA A 85 7.24 -12.59 -1.63
CA ALA A 85 6.37 -13.71 -1.32
C ALA A 85 4.95 -13.25 -0.96
N GLY A 86 4.77 -11.98 -0.65
CA GLY A 86 3.46 -11.38 -0.42
C GLY A 86 3.22 -10.95 1.01
N THR A 87 2.08 -10.33 1.22
CA THR A 87 1.63 -9.90 2.54
C THR A 87 1.32 -11.13 3.39
N ALA A 88 2.00 -11.26 4.53
CA ALA A 88 1.80 -12.37 5.44
C ALA A 88 0.74 -12.06 6.49
N ASP A 89 0.64 -10.81 6.91
CA ASP A 89 -0.33 -10.37 7.89
C ASP A 89 -0.64 -8.90 7.71
N LEU A 90 -1.90 -8.52 7.94
CA LEU A 90 -2.35 -7.15 7.85
C LEU A 90 -3.30 -6.87 9.00
N SER A 91 -3.05 -5.81 9.74
CA SER A 91 -4.01 -5.30 10.71
C SER A 91 -4.30 -3.83 10.42
N ILE A 92 -5.53 -3.41 10.68
CA ILE A 92 -5.96 -2.03 10.54
C ILE A 92 -6.91 -1.69 11.68
N THR A 93 -6.74 -0.50 12.23
CA THR A 93 -7.66 0.07 13.21
C THR A 93 -8.28 1.32 12.61
N TYR A 94 -9.59 1.34 12.54
CA TYR A 94 -10.36 2.49 12.05
C TYR A 94 -10.63 3.43 13.22
N LEU A 95 -10.04 4.62 13.16
CA LEU A 95 -10.11 5.57 14.27
C LEU A 95 -11.17 6.64 14.05
N ARG A 96 -11.46 6.97 12.79
CA ARG A 96 -12.45 7.94 12.41
C ARG A 96 -12.93 7.70 11.00
N GLN A 97 -14.16 8.11 10.67
CA GLN A 97 -14.67 8.04 9.30
C GLN A 97 -13.76 8.85 8.36
N ALA A 98 -13.41 8.26 7.23
CA ALA A 98 -12.51 8.88 6.26
C ALA A 98 -13.32 9.68 5.25
N HIS A 99 -13.28 10.99 5.37
CA HIS A 99 -13.91 11.94 4.47
C HIS A 99 -12.89 12.92 3.93
N GLY A 100 -13.11 13.43 2.73
CA GLY A 100 -12.26 14.43 2.11
C GLY A 100 -12.25 14.25 0.60
N GLN A 101 -11.51 15.13 -0.07
CA GLN A 101 -11.33 15.04 -1.50
C GLN A 101 -10.28 13.98 -1.86
N TRP A 102 -9.38 13.70 -0.94
CA TRP A 102 -8.38 12.66 -1.09
C TRP A 102 -7.92 12.17 0.28
N LEU A 103 -7.37 10.97 0.28
CA LEU A 103 -6.73 10.36 1.45
C LEU A 103 -5.31 9.97 1.08
N GLU A 104 -4.41 9.94 2.06
CA GLU A 104 -3.05 9.44 1.86
C GLU A 104 -2.73 8.35 2.86
N ALA A 105 -2.17 7.25 2.35
CA ALA A 105 -1.59 6.19 3.17
C ALA A 105 -0.08 6.37 3.17
N LYS A 106 0.47 6.64 4.36
CA LYS A 106 1.90 6.88 4.56
C LYS A 106 2.49 5.66 5.24
N ALA A 107 3.35 4.95 4.53
CA ALA A 107 3.94 3.70 5.00
C ALA A 107 5.43 3.89 5.26
N ARG A 108 5.87 3.34 6.38
CA ARG A 108 7.27 3.38 6.80
C ARG A 108 7.71 1.98 7.22
N VAL A 109 8.79 1.47 6.64
CA VAL A 109 9.38 0.21 7.08
C VAL A 109 10.01 0.44 8.43
N ILE A 110 9.51 -0.26 9.46
CA ILE A 110 10.04 -0.18 10.83
C ILE A 110 11.26 -1.09 10.96
N LYS A 111 11.14 -2.29 10.41
CA LYS A 111 12.22 -3.27 10.43
C LYS A 111 12.21 -4.06 9.13
N ARG A 112 13.34 -4.05 8.46
CA ARG A 112 13.56 -4.82 7.24
C ARG A 112 14.31 -6.09 7.59
N GLY A 113 13.56 -7.18 7.70
CA GLY A 113 14.14 -8.49 7.98
C GLY A 113 14.47 -9.24 6.70
N ARG A 114 15.16 -10.35 6.84
CA ARG A 114 15.51 -11.23 5.72
C ARG A 114 14.29 -11.84 5.05
N GLN A 115 13.35 -12.30 5.85
CA GLN A 115 12.14 -12.99 5.39
C GLN A 115 10.88 -12.20 5.64
N LEU A 116 10.85 -11.36 6.67
CA LEU A 116 9.69 -10.56 7.03
C LEU A 116 10.13 -9.13 7.28
N SER A 117 9.41 -8.21 6.68
CA SER A 117 9.55 -6.78 6.95
C SER A 117 8.30 -6.29 7.65
N THR A 118 8.49 -5.47 8.68
CA THR A 118 7.40 -4.87 9.44
C THR A 118 7.22 -3.44 8.97
N VAL A 119 5.99 -3.09 8.58
CA VAL A 119 5.67 -1.76 8.04
C VAL A 119 4.55 -1.17 8.86
N ALA A 120 4.70 0.10 9.25
CA ALA A 120 3.65 0.89 9.88
C ALA A 120 3.03 1.82 8.85
N ILE A 121 1.70 1.93 8.86
CA ILE A 121 0.96 2.74 7.89
C ILE A 121 -0.05 3.62 8.62
N ASP A 122 -0.09 4.90 8.28
CA ASP A 122 -1.10 5.83 8.73
C ASP A 122 -1.89 6.33 7.52
N ILE A 123 -3.22 6.37 7.65
CA ILE A 123 -4.08 6.98 6.64
C ILE A 123 -4.60 8.30 7.20
N VAL A 124 -4.29 9.38 6.47
CA VAL A 124 -4.73 10.73 6.82
C VAL A 124 -5.59 11.29 5.69
N ASN A 125 -6.53 12.17 6.04
CA ASN A 125 -7.33 12.88 5.03
C ASN A 125 -6.68 14.20 4.63
N ASP A 126 -7.35 14.94 3.74
CA ASP A 126 -6.86 16.21 3.21
C ASP A 126 -6.80 17.33 4.26
N ASP A 127 -7.45 17.17 5.41
CA ASP A 127 -7.29 18.06 6.57
C ASP A 127 -6.14 17.64 7.49
N GLY A 128 -5.41 16.58 7.15
CA GLY A 128 -4.33 16.05 7.97
C GLY A 128 -4.79 15.23 9.17
N ARG A 129 -6.08 14.84 9.23
CA ARG A 129 -6.61 14.05 10.33
C ARG A 129 -6.32 12.56 10.15
N LEU A 130 -5.86 11.92 11.20
CA LEU A 130 -5.60 10.48 11.20
C LEU A 130 -6.93 9.72 11.19
N CYS A 131 -7.19 8.99 10.11
CA CYS A 131 -8.42 8.21 9.95
C CYS A 131 -8.25 6.75 10.33
N SER A 132 -7.11 6.16 9.98
CA SER A 132 -6.80 4.75 10.27
C SER A 132 -5.31 4.59 10.47
N THR A 133 -4.96 3.55 11.23
CA THR A 133 -3.57 3.13 11.38
C THR A 133 -3.49 1.63 11.17
N GLY A 134 -2.39 1.16 10.58
CA GLY A 134 -2.23 -0.24 10.28
C GLY A 134 -0.81 -0.71 10.40
N GLN A 135 -0.66 -2.02 10.35
CA GLN A 135 0.63 -2.68 10.33
C GLN A 135 0.56 -3.85 9.37
N VAL A 136 1.62 -4.01 8.59
CA VAL A 136 1.75 -5.13 7.65
C VAL A 136 3.06 -5.85 7.91
N LEU A 137 2.99 -7.18 7.88
CA LEU A 137 4.16 -8.03 7.76
C LEU A 137 4.22 -8.49 6.31
N TYR A 138 5.29 -8.12 5.61
CA TYR A 138 5.48 -8.49 4.22
C TYR A 138 6.57 -9.56 4.13
N ALA A 139 6.26 -10.65 3.43
CA ALA A 139 7.15 -11.79 3.32
C ALA A 139 8.02 -11.70 2.08
N MET A 140 9.29 -12.02 2.25
CA MET A 140 10.28 -12.22 1.20
C MET A 140 10.82 -13.64 1.31
N ARG A 141 11.36 -14.15 0.23
CA ARG A 141 12.03 -15.44 0.22
C ARG A 141 13.34 -15.35 -0.52
N THR A 142 14.22 -16.29 -0.27
CA THR A 142 15.48 -16.40 -0.99
C THR A 142 15.17 -16.65 -2.47
N GLY A 143 15.92 -16.03 -3.36
CA GLY A 143 15.71 -16.16 -4.80
C GLY A 143 15.77 -17.61 -5.28
N ALA A 144 15.11 -17.86 -6.41
CA ALA A 144 14.92 -19.21 -6.98
C ALA A 144 16.23 -19.91 -7.34
N SER A 145 17.34 -19.20 -7.39
CA SER A 145 18.67 -19.76 -7.61
C SER A 145 19.17 -20.56 -6.41
N ALA A 146 18.47 -20.46 -5.29
CA ALA A 146 18.82 -21.20 -4.09
C ALA A 146 18.46 -22.68 -4.23
#